data_6c1f6c66a2242de9e0ee0296403fc480
#
_entry.id   6c1f6c66a2242de9e0ee0296403fc480
#
_cell.length_a   1.000
_cell.length_b   1.000
_cell.length_c   1.000
_cell.angle_alpha   90.00
_cell.angle_beta   90.00
_cell.angle_gamma   90.00
#
_symmetry.space_group_name_H-M   'P 1'
#
loop_
_entity.id
_entity.type
_entity.pdbx_description
1 polymer ?
#
loop_
_entity_poly.entity_id
_entity_poly.type
_entity_poly.pdbx_seq_one_letter_code
_entity_poly.pdbx_strand_id
1 'polypeptide(L)'
;MSGHMAPEGVVTKESAGSVDATVARLLGVVEGRGLKVFAVVDHSGEARAAGLSLRDTKLIIFGSPAAGTPVMGAAPLAALDLPLKALVWSGDGGSTLISYLSPAWLADRHHLPDSLAARLAGIDSVVDAALSP
;
A
#
# COMPACT_ATOMS: atom_id res chain seq x y z
N MET A 1 17.62 10.94 -3.67
CA MET A 1 16.30 11.50 -3.40
C MET A 1 16.21 12.90 -3.92
N SER A 2 15.19 13.20 -4.58
CA SER A 2 15.00 14.44 -5.30
C SER A 2 14.85 15.70 -4.44
N GLY A 3 14.89 15.63 -3.14
CA GLY A 3 14.60 16.74 -2.26
C GLY A 3 13.13 17.04 -2.03
N HIS A 4 12.24 16.23 -2.56
CA HIS A 4 10.83 16.33 -2.24
C HIS A 4 10.58 15.87 -0.82
N MET A 5 9.82 16.66 -0.07
CA MET A 5 9.32 16.20 1.22
C MET A 5 8.13 15.29 0.97
N ALA A 6 8.22 14.06 1.47
CA ALA A 6 7.10 13.16 1.43
C ALA A 6 5.96 13.72 2.29
N PRO A 7 4.69 13.54 1.88
CA PRO A 7 3.57 13.85 2.74
C PRO A 7 3.69 13.11 4.07
N GLU A 8 3.20 13.72 5.14
CA GLU A 8 3.25 13.11 6.46
C GLU A 8 2.59 11.73 6.45
N GLY A 9 3.25 10.77 7.08
CA GLY A 9 2.75 9.41 7.18
C GLY A 9 2.97 8.54 5.96
N VAL A 10 3.51 9.07 4.87
CA VAL A 10 3.77 8.29 3.66
C VAL A 10 5.18 7.72 3.67
N VAL A 11 5.29 6.41 3.42
CA VAL A 11 6.56 5.71 3.22
C VAL A 11 6.66 5.38 1.74
N THR A 12 7.80 5.69 1.13
CA THR A 12 8.05 5.37 -0.28
C THR A 12 9.35 4.60 -0.41
N LYS A 13 9.32 3.50 -1.15
CA LYS A 13 10.47 2.62 -1.38
C LYS A 13 10.62 2.35 -2.86
N GLU A 14 11.87 2.27 -3.33
CA GLU A 14 12.16 1.95 -4.71
C GLU A 14 12.08 0.45 -4.95
N SER A 15 11.48 0.06 -6.08
CA SER A 15 11.29 -1.32 -6.49
C SER A 15 12.04 -1.62 -7.78
N ALA A 16 12.58 -2.83 -7.90
CA ALA A 16 13.22 -3.29 -9.12
C ALA A 16 12.16 -3.63 -10.18
N GLY A 17 12.46 -3.32 -11.43
CA GLY A 17 11.62 -3.65 -12.57
C GLY A 17 10.48 -2.67 -12.80
N SER A 18 9.52 -3.10 -13.60
CA SER A 18 8.38 -2.27 -14.00
C SER A 18 7.30 -2.23 -12.92
N VAL A 19 6.34 -1.32 -13.09
CA VAL A 19 5.14 -1.28 -12.25
C VAL A 19 4.41 -2.62 -12.31
N ASP A 20 4.21 -3.17 -13.51
CA ASP A 20 3.49 -4.45 -13.67
C ASP A 20 4.23 -5.60 -12.99
N ALA A 21 5.56 -5.67 -13.11
CA ALA A 21 6.36 -6.70 -12.44
C ALA A 21 6.26 -6.57 -10.92
N THR A 22 6.31 -5.35 -10.40
CA THR A 22 6.19 -5.08 -8.98
C THR A 22 4.81 -5.45 -8.45
N VAL A 23 3.75 -5.09 -9.18
CA VAL A 23 2.37 -5.49 -8.83
C VAL A 23 2.26 -7.01 -8.75
N ALA A 24 2.80 -7.73 -9.75
CA ALA A 24 2.75 -9.19 -9.76
C ALA A 24 3.46 -9.78 -8.53
N ARG A 25 4.64 -9.26 -8.17
CA ARG A 25 5.35 -9.73 -6.97
C ARG A 25 4.56 -9.42 -5.70
N LEU A 26 3.99 -8.23 -5.60
CA LEU A 26 3.19 -7.83 -4.44
C LEU A 26 1.97 -8.73 -4.26
N LEU A 27 1.25 -9.00 -5.33
CA LEU A 27 0.10 -9.93 -5.29
C LEU A 27 0.53 -11.32 -4.84
N GLY A 28 1.66 -11.82 -5.35
CA GLY A 28 2.21 -13.11 -4.96
C GLY A 28 2.57 -13.16 -3.47
N VAL A 29 3.15 -12.10 -2.93
CA VAL A 29 3.49 -12.02 -1.50
C VAL A 29 2.22 -12.01 -0.65
N VAL A 30 1.24 -11.21 -1.03
CA VAL A 30 -0.05 -11.09 -0.31
C VAL A 30 -0.73 -12.46 -0.25
N GLU A 31 -0.88 -13.12 -1.40
CA GLU A 31 -1.51 -14.43 -1.48
C GLU A 31 -0.71 -15.51 -0.77
N GLY A 32 0.62 -15.50 -0.93
CA GLY A 32 1.51 -16.48 -0.28
C GLY A 32 1.50 -16.39 1.24
N ARG A 33 1.12 -15.26 1.80
CA ARG A 33 0.99 -15.07 3.25
C ARG A 33 -0.43 -15.28 3.76
N GLY A 34 -1.34 -15.74 2.91
CA GLY A 34 -2.73 -15.96 3.29
C GLY A 34 -3.53 -14.67 3.50
N LEU A 35 -3.03 -13.55 3.01
CA LEU A 35 -3.76 -12.29 3.05
C LEU A 35 -4.74 -12.21 1.89
N LYS A 36 -5.74 -11.35 2.03
CA LYS A 36 -6.76 -11.18 0.99
C LYS A 36 -6.45 -9.95 0.12
N VAL A 37 -6.53 -10.13 -1.19
CA VAL A 37 -6.55 -9.01 -2.13
C VAL A 37 -8.00 -8.58 -2.28
N PHE A 38 -8.33 -7.36 -1.85
CA PHE A 38 -9.70 -6.83 -1.96
C PHE A 38 -9.94 -6.23 -3.34
N ALA A 39 -8.97 -5.51 -3.87
CA ALA A 39 -9.07 -4.88 -5.18
C ALA A 39 -7.70 -4.47 -5.70
N VAL A 40 -7.62 -4.36 -7.02
CA VAL A 40 -6.52 -3.68 -7.71
C VAL A 40 -7.15 -2.56 -8.53
N VAL A 41 -6.81 -1.32 -8.21
CA VAL A 41 -7.33 -0.16 -8.92
C VAL A 41 -6.26 0.31 -9.90
N ASP A 42 -6.54 0.21 -11.20
CA ASP A 42 -5.62 0.68 -12.24
C ASP A 42 -5.96 2.11 -12.63
N HIS A 43 -5.41 3.07 -11.88
CA HIS A 43 -5.66 4.50 -12.15
C HIS A 43 -5.20 4.91 -13.54
N SER A 44 -4.06 4.42 -13.99
CA SER A 44 -3.53 4.73 -15.34
C SER A 44 -4.43 4.14 -16.45
N GLY A 45 -4.96 2.93 -16.23
CA GLY A 45 -5.92 2.32 -17.15
C GLY A 45 -7.24 3.08 -17.22
N GLU A 46 -7.76 3.50 -16.06
CA GLU A 46 -8.97 4.32 -15.98
C GLU A 46 -8.78 5.67 -16.68
N ALA A 47 -7.61 6.28 -16.53
CA ALA A 47 -7.28 7.51 -17.22
C ALA A 47 -7.33 7.32 -18.74
N ARG A 48 -6.72 6.24 -19.26
CA ARG A 48 -6.76 5.93 -20.70
C ARG A 48 -8.19 5.74 -21.20
N ALA A 49 -9.01 5.04 -20.44
CA ALA A 49 -10.41 4.83 -20.79
C ALA A 49 -11.20 6.14 -20.87
N ALA A 50 -10.78 7.15 -20.11
CA ALA A 50 -11.38 8.49 -20.13
C ALA A 50 -10.73 9.43 -21.17
N GLY A 51 -9.79 8.93 -22.00
CA GLY A 51 -9.09 9.73 -23.00
C GLY A 51 -7.95 10.59 -22.44
N LEU A 52 -7.50 10.26 -21.23
CA LEU A 52 -6.45 11.01 -20.53
C LEU A 52 -5.16 10.18 -20.44
N SER A 53 -4.07 10.82 -20.05
CA SER A 53 -2.78 10.18 -19.81
C SER A 53 -2.40 10.31 -18.35
N LEU A 54 -1.92 9.21 -17.78
CA LEU A 54 -1.35 9.19 -16.44
C LEU A 54 -0.16 8.24 -16.45
N ARG A 55 0.91 8.58 -15.74
CA ARG A 55 2.01 7.63 -15.50
C ARG A 55 1.45 6.35 -14.89
N ASP A 56 2.13 5.22 -15.08
CA ASP A 56 1.67 3.95 -14.51
C ASP A 56 1.44 4.11 -13.01
N THR A 57 0.21 3.85 -12.58
CA THR A 57 -0.24 4.07 -11.21
C THR A 57 -1.31 3.04 -10.88
N LYS A 58 -0.99 2.12 -9.96
CA LYS A 58 -1.92 1.08 -9.53
C LYS A 58 -1.97 1.01 -8.02
N LEU A 59 -3.17 0.88 -7.48
CA LEU A 59 -3.40 0.79 -6.04
C LEU A 59 -3.85 -0.62 -5.71
N ILE A 60 -3.10 -1.30 -4.86
CA ILE A 60 -3.43 -2.64 -4.39
C ILE A 60 -4.01 -2.53 -2.99
N ILE A 61 -5.24 -3.01 -2.82
CA ILE A 61 -5.97 -2.97 -1.55
C ILE A 61 -6.00 -4.39 -1.01
N PHE A 62 -5.39 -4.60 0.16
CA PHE A 62 -5.21 -5.94 0.72
C PHE A 62 -5.21 -5.90 2.24
N GLY A 63 -5.35 -7.05 2.85
CA GLY A 63 -5.24 -7.16 4.29
C GLY A 63 -5.77 -8.47 4.83
N SER A 64 -5.88 -8.53 6.15
CA SER A 64 -6.44 -9.66 6.87
C SER A 64 -7.68 -9.21 7.63
N PRO A 65 -8.87 -9.75 7.32
CA PRO A 65 -10.06 -9.45 8.12
C PRO A 65 -9.87 -9.82 9.60
N ALA A 66 -9.12 -10.88 9.87
CA ALA A 66 -8.84 -11.29 11.25
C ALA A 66 -7.98 -10.27 12.01
N ALA A 67 -7.06 -9.57 11.31
CA ALA A 67 -6.24 -8.53 11.91
C ALA A 67 -6.95 -7.18 11.98
N GLY A 68 -7.72 -6.84 10.93
CA GLY A 68 -8.37 -5.52 10.82
C GLY A 68 -9.63 -5.37 11.66
N THR A 69 -10.41 -6.43 11.81
CA THR A 69 -11.68 -6.37 12.54
C THR A 69 -11.53 -5.91 13.99
N PRO A 70 -10.56 -6.41 14.78
CA PRO A 70 -10.36 -5.88 16.13
C PRO A 70 -10.00 -4.39 16.18
N VAL A 71 -9.24 -3.92 15.19
CA VAL A 71 -8.88 -2.49 15.08
C VAL A 71 -10.13 -1.64 14.86
N MET A 72 -10.96 -2.04 13.91
CA MET A 72 -12.21 -1.32 13.59
C MET A 72 -13.22 -1.42 14.72
N GLY A 73 -13.24 -2.53 15.45
CA GLY A 73 -14.09 -2.68 16.63
C GLY A 73 -13.74 -1.70 17.73
N ALA A 74 -12.45 -1.45 17.96
CA ALA A 74 -11.98 -0.51 18.97
C ALA A 74 -12.01 0.94 18.48
N ALA A 75 -11.79 1.17 17.19
CA ALA A 75 -11.73 2.50 16.57
C ALA A 75 -12.51 2.48 15.25
N PRO A 76 -13.82 2.70 15.28
CA PRO A 76 -14.65 2.57 14.08
C PRO A 76 -14.20 3.40 12.88
N LEU A 77 -13.65 4.60 13.11
CA LEU A 77 -13.19 5.46 12.03
C LEU A 77 -11.92 4.94 11.35
N ALA A 78 -11.21 3.99 11.97
CA ALA A 78 -10.10 3.32 11.29
C ALA A 78 -10.55 2.60 10.02
N ALA A 79 -11.83 2.27 9.90
CA ALA A 79 -12.38 1.68 8.68
C ALA A 79 -12.28 2.59 7.45
N LEU A 80 -12.05 3.90 7.63
CA LEU A 80 -11.75 4.81 6.52
C LEU A 80 -10.39 4.51 5.89
N ASP A 81 -9.45 4.04 6.69
CA ASP A 81 -8.06 3.81 6.28
C ASP A 81 -7.75 2.32 6.05
N LEU A 82 -8.69 1.44 6.30
CA LEU A 82 -8.56 0.01 6.07
C LEU A 82 -9.51 -0.43 4.96
N PRO A 83 -9.17 -1.51 4.21
CA PRO A 83 -7.95 -2.34 4.30
C PRO A 83 -6.66 -1.57 4.00
N LEU A 84 -5.52 -2.23 4.24
CA LEU A 84 -4.22 -1.66 3.90
C LEU A 84 -4.11 -1.45 2.38
N LYS A 85 -3.30 -0.49 1.97
CA LYS A 85 -3.15 -0.13 0.56
C LYS A 85 -1.68 0.12 0.24
N ALA A 86 -1.26 -0.33 -0.92
CA ALA A 86 0.05 -0.02 -1.47
C ALA A 86 -0.11 0.55 -2.87
N LEU A 87 0.44 1.73 -3.10
CA LEU A 87 0.44 2.39 -4.39
C LEU A 87 1.72 2.03 -5.12
N VAL A 88 1.61 1.39 -6.28
CA VAL A 88 2.74 1.09 -7.15
C VAL A 88 2.68 2.04 -8.33
N TRP A 89 3.73 2.85 -8.50
CA TRP A 89 3.68 3.93 -9.48
C TRP A 89 5.05 4.22 -10.09
N SER A 90 5.02 4.79 -11.28
CA SER A 90 6.23 5.21 -11.98
C SER A 90 6.61 6.61 -11.53
N GLY A 91 7.75 6.74 -10.87
CA GLY A 91 8.26 8.02 -10.43
C GLY A 91 8.89 8.83 -11.56
N ASP A 92 9.31 10.04 -11.24
CA ASP A 92 10.06 10.86 -12.17
C ASP A 92 11.38 10.15 -12.51
N GLY A 93 11.79 10.18 -13.76
CA GLY A 93 12.99 9.47 -14.21
C GLY A 93 12.78 7.98 -14.49
N GLY A 94 11.57 7.47 -14.40
CA GLY A 94 11.22 6.11 -14.80
C GLY A 94 11.45 5.03 -13.75
N SER A 95 11.82 5.40 -12.51
CA SER A 95 11.93 4.42 -11.43
C SER A 95 10.55 3.94 -10.99
N THR A 96 10.46 2.72 -10.50
CA THR A 96 9.22 2.18 -9.93
C THR A 96 9.27 2.34 -8.41
N LEU A 97 8.20 2.87 -7.86
CA LEU A 97 8.08 3.16 -6.43
C LEU A 97 6.87 2.46 -5.84
N ILE A 98 6.98 2.06 -4.57
CA ILE A 98 5.84 1.64 -3.76
C ILE A 98 5.67 2.64 -2.63
N SER A 99 4.49 3.21 -2.51
CA SER A 99 4.14 4.14 -1.44
C SER A 99 2.97 3.61 -0.64
N TYR A 100 3.04 3.77 0.68
CA TYR A 100 1.98 3.33 1.58
C TYR A 100 1.97 4.16 2.86
N LEU A 101 0.91 4.07 3.61
CA LEU A 101 0.80 4.79 4.88
C LEU A 101 1.53 4.03 5.98
N SER A 102 2.35 4.74 6.74
CA SER A 102 3.09 4.19 7.87
C SER A 102 2.11 3.60 8.89
N PRO A 103 2.34 2.35 9.33
CA PRO A 103 1.52 1.76 10.41
C PRO A 103 1.53 2.60 11.69
N ALA A 104 2.66 3.16 12.05
CA ALA A 104 2.78 4.01 13.24
C ALA A 104 1.95 5.29 13.10
N TRP A 105 1.96 5.89 11.91
CA TRP A 105 1.16 7.08 11.63
C TRP A 105 -0.34 6.77 11.69
N LEU A 106 -0.76 5.64 11.13
CA LEU A 106 -2.16 5.21 11.19
C LEU A 106 -2.59 4.93 12.64
N ALA A 107 -1.74 4.26 13.41
CA ALA A 107 -2.01 3.97 14.81
C ALA A 107 -2.18 5.26 15.62
N ASP A 108 -1.32 6.24 15.39
CA ASP A 108 -1.40 7.54 16.06
C ASP A 108 -2.66 8.30 15.65
N ARG A 109 -2.98 8.32 14.36
CA ARG A 109 -4.19 8.96 13.83
C ARG A 109 -5.46 8.47 14.53
N HIS A 110 -5.53 7.17 14.80
CA HIS A 110 -6.71 6.53 15.38
C HIS A 110 -6.58 6.24 16.86
N HIS A 111 -5.53 6.74 17.51
CA HIS A 111 -5.26 6.55 18.94
C HIS A 111 -5.30 5.08 19.36
N LEU A 112 -4.69 4.20 18.55
CA LEU A 112 -4.67 2.77 18.82
C LEU A 112 -3.66 2.43 19.92
N PRO A 113 -4.02 1.52 20.86
CA PRO A 113 -3.03 0.97 21.78
C PRO A 113 -2.04 0.07 21.04
N ASP A 114 -0.85 -0.14 21.61
CA ASP A 114 0.24 -0.89 20.96
C ASP A 114 -0.18 -2.28 20.49
N SER A 115 -1.03 -2.97 21.25
CA SER A 115 -1.52 -4.29 20.87
C SER A 115 -2.31 -4.31 19.58
N LEU A 116 -3.06 -3.24 19.29
CA LEU A 116 -3.82 -3.10 18.04
C LEU A 116 -2.97 -2.47 16.94
N ALA A 117 -2.08 -1.54 17.29
CA ALA A 117 -1.15 -0.94 16.34
C ALA A 117 -0.28 -2.01 15.64
N ALA A 118 0.15 -3.02 16.39
CA ALA A 118 0.95 -4.12 15.86
C ALA A 118 0.26 -4.90 14.73
N ARG A 119 -1.09 -4.90 14.71
CA ARG A 119 -1.85 -5.58 13.66
C ARG A 119 -1.75 -4.90 12.31
N LEU A 120 -1.32 -3.63 12.27
CA LEU A 120 -1.13 -2.88 11.03
C LEU A 120 0.29 -2.99 10.48
N ALA A 121 1.23 -3.45 11.29
CA ALA A 121 2.66 -3.38 10.98
C ALA A 121 3.10 -4.35 9.87
N GLY A 122 2.31 -5.35 9.55
CA GLY A 122 2.65 -6.36 8.54
C GLY A 122 2.89 -5.80 7.13
N ILE A 123 2.39 -4.61 6.83
CA ILE A 123 2.57 -4.00 5.51
C ILE A 123 4.05 -3.72 5.19
N ASP A 124 4.85 -3.36 6.19
CA ASP A 124 6.29 -3.10 5.96
C ASP A 124 6.97 -4.33 5.38
N SER A 125 6.74 -5.49 5.98
CA SER A 125 7.34 -6.76 5.54
C SER A 125 6.78 -7.20 4.17
N VAL A 126 5.50 -7.01 3.93
CA VAL A 126 4.87 -7.36 2.64
C VAL A 126 5.48 -6.52 1.52
N VAL A 127 5.60 -5.22 1.73
CA VAL A 127 6.18 -4.31 0.73
C VAL A 127 7.65 -4.65 0.50
N ASP A 128 8.43 -4.84 1.56
CA ASP A 128 9.85 -5.17 1.44
C ASP A 128 10.08 -6.45 0.63
N ALA A 129 9.23 -7.46 0.81
CA ALA A 129 9.31 -8.70 0.05
C ALA A 129 8.99 -8.52 -1.45
N ALA A 130 8.28 -7.47 -1.81
CA ALA A 130 7.90 -7.20 -3.20
C ALA A 130 8.88 -6.29 -3.95
N LEU A 131 9.89 -5.72 -3.29
CA LEU A 131 10.80 -4.75 -3.91
C LEU A 131 11.75 -5.36 -4.92
N SER A 132 12.01 -6.65 -4.84
CA SER A 132 12.89 -7.34 -5.77
C SER A 132 12.44 -8.79 -5.97
N PRO A 133 12.87 -9.42 -7.09
CA PRO A 133 12.59 -10.84 -7.33
C PRO A 133 13.07 -11.76 -6.23
#